data_f601d91b1d6bea58d84c8aad866185bb
#
_entry.id   f601d91b1d6bea58d84c8aad866185bb
#
_cell.length_a   1.000
_cell.length_b   1.000
_cell.length_c   1.000
_cell.angle_alpha   90.00
_cell.angle_beta   90.00
_cell.angle_gamma   90.00
#
_symmetry.space_group_name_H-M   'P 1'
#
loop_
_entity.id
_entity.type
_entity.pdbx_description
1 polymer ?
#
loop_
_entity_poly.entity_id
_entity_poly.type
_entity_poly.pdbx_seq_one_letter_code
_entity_poly.pdbx_strand_id
1 'polypeptide(L)'
;MSLVASLPWYDLPPLQPKLDAFWSVLRNELHQLSAPLFSGPLPLPDTLNRHTPLVEQWSDSGLLLSQCCGPDLFTPQAEGLVPIARPVFGDLMCTPGQYFSYIVSASGREPDSQWFKDHKRNDSARFVINSASSRSGCTALFEWAGTNRIGCDKVLLSGAHADSLDYLRRGVADLAAIDAHSWPLLNSRGITIIGRSTEAPTPPFVMHRSSAISAELMREALLGAIQQAGAAINIEAVISTDRQTYQPIPAPWRTRLPVGASSCCV
;
A
#
# COMPACT_ATOMS: atom_id res chain seq x y z
N MET A 1 -22.92 -8.65 -15.49
CA MET A 1 -21.73 -7.84 -15.18
C MET A 1 -20.54 -8.79 -15.08
N SER A 2 -19.41 -8.45 -15.67
CA SER A 2 -18.17 -9.22 -15.48
C SER A 2 -17.59 -8.89 -14.11
N LEU A 3 -17.14 -9.90 -13.37
CA LEU A 3 -16.45 -9.68 -12.12
C LEU A 3 -15.01 -9.21 -12.37
N VAL A 4 -14.50 -8.37 -11.47
CA VAL A 4 -13.14 -7.79 -11.54
C VAL A 4 -12.37 -8.16 -10.27
N ALA A 5 -11.12 -8.58 -10.45
CA ALA A 5 -10.18 -8.80 -9.34
C ALA A 5 -8.83 -8.17 -9.66
N SER A 6 -8.21 -7.56 -8.65
CA SER A 6 -6.86 -7.02 -8.73
C SER A 6 -6.13 -7.15 -7.39
N LEU A 7 -4.81 -7.20 -7.43
CA LEU A 7 -3.93 -7.16 -6.28
C LEU A 7 -2.84 -6.11 -6.54
N PRO A 8 -3.22 -4.82 -6.56
CA PRO A 8 -2.34 -3.75 -7.05
C PRO A 8 -1.19 -3.42 -6.11
N TRP A 9 -1.31 -3.74 -4.81
CA TRP A 9 -0.25 -3.51 -3.86
C TRP A 9 0.83 -4.58 -4.02
N TYR A 10 2.04 -4.12 -4.23
CA TYR A 10 3.21 -4.97 -4.46
C TYR A 10 3.21 -5.72 -5.81
N ASP A 11 2.37 -5.30 -6.78
CA ASP A 11 2.31 -5.87 -8.13
C ASP A 11 3.50 -5.43 -9.00
N LEU A 12 4.70 -5.53 -8.43
CA LEU A 12 5.95 -5.24 -9.10
C LEU A 12 6.32 -6.37 -10.08
N PRO A 13 6.96 -6.08 -11.22
CA PRO A 13 7.25 -7.08 -12.25
C PRO A 13 7.87 -8.39 -11.72
N PRO A 14 8.80 -8.40 -10.75
CA PRO A 14 9.34 -9.65 -10.19
C PRO A 14 8.33 -10.48 -9.40
N LEU A 15 7.25 -9.86 -8.87
CA LEU A 15 6.22 -10.55 -8.08
C LEU A 15 4.98 -10.94 -8.88
N GLN A 16 4.77 -10.37 -10.06
CA GLN A 16 3.57 -10.64 -10.87
C GLN A 16 3.29 -12.14 -11.08
N PRO A 17 4.26 -13.00 -11.44
CA PRO A 17 3.99 -14.43 -11.58
C PRO A 17 3.54 -15.10 -10.27
N LYS A 18 4.02 -14.61 -9.13
CA LYS A 18 3.64 -15.14 -7.80
C LYS A 18 2.23 -14.68 -7.41
N LEU A 19 1.86 -13.44 -7.73
CA LEU A 19 0.51 -12.92 -7.52
C LEU A 19 -0.51 -13.63 -8.43
N ASP A 20 -0.15 -13.93 -9.67
CA ASP A 20 -1.00 -14.69 -10.59
C ASP A 20 -1.19 -16.14 -10.10
N ALA A 21 -0.16 -16.77 -9.58
CA ALA A 21 -0.26 -18.10 -8.95
C ALA A 21 -1.14 -18.05 -7.70
N PHE A 22 -0.96 -17.05 -6.83
CA PHE A 22 -1.82 -16.84 -5.67
C PHE A 22 -3.28 -16.62 -6.06
N TRP A 23 -3.53 -15.79 -7.09
CA TRP A 23 -4.89 -15.59 -7.61
C TRP A 23 -5.52 -16.89 -8.11
N SER A 24 -4.75 -17.74 -8.78
CA SER A 24 -5.25 -19.04 -9.27
C SER A 24 -5.67 -19.95 -8.11
N VAL A 25 -4.92 -19.96 -7.01
CA VAL A 25 -5.29 -20.70 -5.80
C VAL A 25 -6.54 -20.11 -5.16
N LEU A 26 -6.60 -18.80 -5.01
CA LEU A 26 -7.75 -18.12 -4.42
C LEU A 26 -9.04 -18.34 -5.24
N ARG A 27 -8.94 -18.36 -6.56
CA ARG A 27 -10.07 -18.73 -7.44
C ARG A 27 -10.61 -20.13 -7.15
N ASN A 28 -9.70 -21.10 -6.98
CA ASN A 28 -10.07 -22.47 -6.66
C ASN A 28 -10.78 -22.55 -5.31
N GLU A 29 -10.27 -21.86 -4.29
CA GLU A 29 -10.94 -21.75 -2.98
C GLU A 29 -12.34 -21.14 -3.12
N LEU A 30 -12.46 -20.05 -3.86
CA LEU A 30 -13.75 -19.40 -4.11
C LEU A 30 -14.72 -20.32 -4.82
N HIS A 31 -14.29 -21.08 -5.82
CA HIS A 31 -15.16 -22.06 -6.50
C HIS A 31 -15.63 -23.16 -5.57
N GLN A 32 -14.75 -23.71 -4.73
CA GLN A 32 -15.10 -24.77 -3.78
C GLN A 32 -16.10 -24.27 -2.73
N LEU A 33 -15.82 -23.13 -2.11
CA LEU A 33 -16.66 -22.56 -1.06
C LEU A 33 -18.01 -22.05 -1.58
N SER A 34 -18.05 -21.55 -2.81
CA SER A 34 -19.30 -21.05 -3.41
C SER A 34 -20.18 -22.12 -4.03
N ALA A 35 -19.67 -23.29 -4.38
CA ALA A 35 -20.42 -24.36 -5.03
C ALA A 35 -21.73 -24.75 -4.33
N PRO A 36 -21.81 -24.86 -2.99
CA PRO A 36 -23.05 -25.17 -2.32
C PRO A 36 -24.06 -23.99 -2.25
N LEU A 37 -23.61 -22.76 -2.54
CA LEU A 37 -24.40 -21.54 -2.37
C LEU A 37 -25.04 -21.04 -3.68
N PHE A 38 -24.52 -21.47 -4.81
CA PHE A 38 -24.95 -20.99 -6.14
C PHE A 38 -25.36 -22.17 -7.03
N SER A 39 -26.35 -21.95 -7.90
CA SER A 39 -26.86 -22.97 -8.84
C SER A 39 -25.88 -23.31 -9.98
N GLY A 40 -24.71 -22.66 -10.03
CA GLY A 40 -23.66 -22.87 -11.02
C GLY A 40 -22.36 -22.17 -10.63
N PRO A 41 -21.26 -22.38 -11.37
CA PRO A 41 -20.00 -21.79 -11.06
C PRO A 41 -20.06 -20.26 -11.17
N LEU A 42 -19.44 -19.56 -10.20
CA LEU A 42 -19.25 -18.11 -10.28
C LEU A 42 -18.37 -17.78 -11.50
N PRO A 43 -18.71 -16.77 -12.30
CA PRO A 43 -17.90 -16.34 -13.45
C PRO A 43 -16.69 -15.51 -12.97
N LEU A 44 -15.79 -16.15 -12.21
CA LEU A 44 -14.59 -15.50 -11.68
C LEU A 44 -13.63 -15.13 -12.82
N PRO A 45 -12.96 -13.97 -12.76
CA PRO A 45 -11.99 -13.57 -13.78
C PRO A 45 -10.79 -14.53 -13.79
N ASP A 46 -10.32 -14.87 -15.00
CA ASP A 46 -9.18 -15.78 -15.17
C ASP A 46 -7.86 -15.14 -14.71
N THR A 47 -7.74 -13.84 -14.85
CA THR A 47 -6.53 -13.07 -14.55
C THR A 47 -6.82 -11.85 -13.71
N LEU A 48 -5.80 -11.37 -12.99
CA LEU A 48 -5.86 -10.10 -12.29
C LEU A 48 -5.91 -8.92 -13.28
N ASN A 49 -6.77 -7.96 -13.01
CA ASN A 49 -6.86 -6.73 -13.80
C ASN A 49 -5.74 -5.77 -13.44
N ARG A 50 -4.86 -5.49 -14.42
CA ARG A 50 -3.73 -4.57 -14.33
C ARG A 50 -3.85 -3.36 -15.27
N HIS A 51 -4.94 -3.29 -16.05
CA HIS A 51 -5.06 -2.33 -17.16
C HIS A 51 -6.04 -1.20 -16.86
N THR A 52 -7.09 -1.49 -16.11
CA THR A 52 -8.08 -0.48 -15.72
C THR A 52 -7.54 0.34 -14.54
N PRO A 53 -7.65 1.68 -14.57
CA PRO A 53 -7.26 2.54 -13.45
C PRO A 53 -7.95 2.11 -12.14
N LEU A 54 -7.23 2.12 -11.02
CA LEU A 54 -7.75 1.63 -9.73
C LEU A 54 -9.03 2.35 -9.29
N VAL A 55 -9.11 3.65 -9.51
CA VAL A 55 -10.29 4.46 -9.14
C VAL A 55 -11.54 4.02 -9.92
N GLU A 56 -11.38 3.56 -11.15
CA GLU A 56 -12.47 2.99 -11.94
C GLU A 56 -12.84 1.60 -11.44
N GLN A 57 -11.84 0.75 -11.13
CA GLN A 57 -12.09 -0.56 -10.53
C GLN A 57 -12.83 -0.44 -9.19
N TRP A 58 -12.44 0.52 -8.33
CA TRP A 58 -13.06 0.71 -7.01
C TRP A 58 -14.52 1.18 -7.09
N SER A 59 -14.88 1.84 -8.16
CA SER A 59 -16.25 2.28 -8.43
C SER A 59 -17.10 1.20 -9.12
N ASP A 60 -16.49 0.11 -9.57
CA ASP A 60 -17.20 -0.98 -10.27
C ASP A 60 -17.95 -1.87 -9.28
N SER A 61 -19.27 -1.96 -9.42
CA SER A 61 -20.11 -2.84 -8.59
C SER A 61 -19.78 -4.33 -8.75
N GLY A 62 -19.09 -4.73 -9.82
CA GLY A 62 -18.56 -6.07 -10.05
C GLY A 62 -17.20 -6.33 -9.40
N LEU A 63 -16.63 -5.38 -8.64
CA LEU A 63 -15.35 -5.59 -7.97
C LEU A 63 -15.46 -6.66 -6.90
N LEU A 64 -14.83 -7.80 -7.21
CA LEU A 64 -14.78 -8.98 -6.35
C LEU A 64 -13.69 -8.86 -5.28
N LEU A 65 -12.51 -8.38 -5.68
CA LEU A 65 -11.35 -8.22 -4.82
C LEU A 65 -10.42 -7.15 -5.35
N SER A 66 -9.93 -6.31 -4.46
CA SER A 66 -8.83 -5.38 -4.72
C SER A 66 -8.07 -5.08 -3.41
N GLN A 67 -7.17 -4.11 -3.47
CA GLN A 67 -6.49 -3.53 -2.33
C GLN A 67 -6.51 -2.00 -2.47
N CYS A 68 -6.42 -1.29 -1.34
CA CYS A 68 -6.27 0.16 -1.32
C CYS A 68 -5.41 0.60 -0.13
N CYS A 69 -4.86 1.80 -0.15
CA CYS A 69 -4.33 2.41 1.07
C CYS A 69 -5.45 2.73 2.06
N GLY A 70 -5.14 2.72 3.35
CA GLY A 70 -6.10 3.10 4.37
C GLY A 70 -6.77 4.46 4.10
N PRO A 71 -6.01 5.53 3.79
CA PRO A 71 -6.59 6.83 3.46
C PRO A 71 -7.49 6.84 2.22
N ASP A 72 -7.24 5.97 1.23
CA ASP A 72 -8.07 5.89 0.02
C ASP A 72 -9.50 5.47 0.31
N LEU A 73 -9.74 4.68 1.35
CA LEU A 73 -11.08 4.29 1.79
C LEU A 73 -12.01 5.48 2.05
N PHE A 74 -11.46 6.66 2.31
CA PHE A 74 -12.22 7.88 2.62
C PHE A 74 -12.33 8.83 1.44
N THR A 75 -12.00 8.37 0.23
CA THR A 75 -12.23 9.10 -1.02
C THR A 75 -13.62 8.79 -1.59
N PRO A 76 -14.22 9.70 -2.38
CA PRO A 76 -15.50 9.43 -3.04
C PRO A 76 -15.49 8.17 -3.92
N GLN A 77 -14.38 7.89 -4.60
CA GLN A 77 -14.23 6.73 -5.47
C GLN A 77 -14.26 5.40 -4.72
N ALA A 78 -13.89 5.40 -3.45
CA ALA A 78 -13.88 4.23 -2.58
C ALA A 78 -15.13 4.11 -1.68
N GLU A 79 -16.17 4.91 -1.91
CA GLU A 79 -17.39 4.87 -1.10
C GLU A 79 -18.04 3.48 -1.08
N GLY A 80 -18.03 2.80 -2.24
CA GLY A 80 -18.56 1.45 -2.40
C GLY A 80 -17.68 0.34 -1.81
N LEU A 81 -16.42 0.62 -1.45
CA LEU A 81 -15.50 -0.40 -0.94
C LEU A 81 -15.79 -0.79 0.50
N VAL A 82 -15.67 -2.07 0.77
CA VAL A 82 -15.71 -2.66 2.12
C VAL A 82 -14.36 -3.33 2.36
N PRO A 83 -13.57 -2.88 3.35
CA PRO A 83 -12.37 -3.59 3.79
C PRO A 83 -12.79 -4.88 4.50
N ILE A 84 -12.20 -6.01 4.10
CA ILE A 84 -12.60 -7.32 4.57
C ILE A 84 -11.54 -7.99 5.44
N ALA A 85 -10.28 -7.80 5.08
CA ALA A 85 -9.14 -8.35 5.80
C ALA A 85 -7.89 -7.52 5.52
N ARG A 86 -6.89 -7.61 6.39
CA ARG A 86 -5.56 -7.02 6.19
C ARG A 86 -4.49 -8.08 6.30
N PRO A 87 -3.45 -8.07 5.44
CA PRO A 87 -2.39 -9.06 5.45
C PRO A 87 -1.49 -8.93 6.68
N VAL A 88 -0.98 -10.06 7.14
CA VAL A 88 0.17 -10.17 8.05
C VAL A 88 1.37 -10.55 7.20
N PHE A 89 2.35 -9.66 7.11
CA PHE A 89 3.57 -9.90 6.35
C PHE A 89 4.60 -10.66 7.17
N GLY A 90 5.12 -11.75 6.62
CA GLY A 90 6.12 -12.61 7.28
C GLY A 90 7.54 -12.07 7.23
N ASP A 91 7.81 -11.09 6.39
CA ASP A 91 9.12 -10.46 6.22
C ASP A 91 9.31 -9.18 7.06
N LEU A 92 8.29 -8.77 7.81
CA LEU A 92 8.34 -7.57 8.64
C LEU A 92 8.33 -7.90 10.13
N MET A 93 9.35 -7.39 10.85
CA MET A 93 9.39 -7.45 12.31
C MET A 93 8.55 -6.29 12.89
N CYS A 94 7.23 -6.51 12.96
CA CYS A 94 6.27 -5.56 13.52
C CYS A 94 5.05 -6.31 14.10
N THR A 95 4.12 -5.58 14.69
CA THR A 95 2.87 -6.13 15.19
C THR A 95 2.09 -6.79 14.04
N PRO A 96 1.52 -8.00 14.22
CA PRO A 96 0.76 -8.67 13.16
C PRO A 96 -0.32 -7.77 12.56
N GLY A 97 -0.38 -7.71 11.23
CA GLY A 97 -1.29 -6.85 10.48
C GLY A 97 -0.93 -5.35 10.52
N GLN A 98 0.26 -5.03 11.00
CA GLN A 98 0.86 -3.70 10.89
C GLN A 98 2.03 -3.73 9.91
N TYR A 99 2.44 -2.57 9.44
CA TYR A 99 3.64 -2.35 8.64
C TYR A 99 4.23 -0.98 8.97
N PHE A 100 5.41 -0.71 8.49
CA PHE A 100 6.09 0.56 8.66
C PHE A 100 6.81 0.97 7.38
N SER A 101 7.37 2.17 7.38
CA SER A 101 8.21 2.65 6.29
C SER A 101 9.61 2.95 6.77
N TYR A 102 10.59 2.63 5.96
CA TYR A 102 11.94 3.17 6.12
C TYR A 102 11.95 4.63 5.67
N ILE A 103 12.55 5.47 6.49
CA ILE A 103 12.88 6.85 6.10
C ILE A 103 14.26 6.81 5.50
N VAL A 104 14.38 7.32 4.30
CA VAL A 104 15.59 7.16 3.49
C VAL A 104 16.08 8.48 2.92
N SER A 105 17.38 8.52 2.66
CA SER A 105 18.08 9.64 2.03
C SER A 105 19.17 9.12 1.09
N ALA A 106 19.76 9.98 0.27
CA ALA A 106 20.98 9.63 -0.43
C ALA A 106 22.12 9.33 0.56
N SER A 107 23.01 8.40 0.21
CA SER A 107 24.15 8.04 1.04
C SER A 107 25.00 9.27 1.41
N GLY A 108 25.55 9.26 2.63
CA GLY A 108 26.29 10.40 3.19
C GLY A 108 25.43 11.41 3.95
N ARG A 109 24.14 11.11 4.15
CA ARG A 109 23.18 11.97 4.88
C ARG A 109 22.60 11.28 6.10
N GLU A 110 23.43 10.49 6.79
CA GLU A 110 23.07 9.78 8.02
C GLU A 110 22.73 10.77 9.16
N PRO A 111 22.01 10.36 10.21
CA PRO A 111 21.52 11.23 11.29
C PRO A 111 22.61 12.01 12.05
N ASP A 112 23.82 11.49 12.08
CA ASP A 112 25.00 12.12 12.69
C ASP A 112 25.81 12.98 11.72
N SER A 113 25.47 12.96 10.43
CA SER A 113 26.11 13.76 9.39
C SER A 113 25.91 15.27 9.62
N GLN A 114 26.84 16.08 9.08
CA GLN A 114 26.71 17.53 9.12
C GLN A 114 25.47 17.99 8.35
N TRP A 115 25.17 17.33 7.22
CA TRP A 115 23.95 17.61 6.44
C TRP A 115 22.69 17.53 7.30
N PHE A 116 22.53 16.44 8.07
CA PHE A 116 21.35 16.24 8.89
C PHE A 116 21.23 17.29 10.02
N LYS A 117 22.37 17.65 10.64
CA LYS A 117 22.43 18.69 11.67
C LYS A 117 22.01 20.06 11.14
N ASP A 118 22.43 20.39 9.92
CA ASP A 118 22.11 21.67 9.28
C ASP A 118 20.64 21.75 8.90
N HIS A 119 20.06 20.68 8.33
CA HIS A 119 18.65 20.63 7.93
C HIS A 119 17.69 20.58 9.11
N LYS A 120 18.12 20.03 10.24
CA LYS A 120 17.35 20.06 11.49
C LYS A 120 17.22 21.48 12.09
N ARG A 121 18.12 22.38 11.72
CA ARG A 121 18.12 23.77 12.20
C ARG A 121 17.38 24.73 11.28
N ASN A 122 17.35 24.48 9.98
CA ASN A 122 17.02 25.48 8.95
C ASN A 122 15.73 25.21 8.19
N ASP A 123 14.92 24.20 8.57
CA ASP A 123 13.63 23.86 7.92
C ASP A 123 13.68 23.80 6.38
N SER A 124 14.75 23.24 5.81
CA SER A 124 15.04 23.38 4.36
C SER A 124 15.09 22.06 3.60
N ALA A 125 14.60 20.93 4.17
CA ALA A 125 14.62 19.64 3.49
C ALA A 125 13.53 19.54 2.41
N ARG A 126 13.89 19.01 1.25
CA ARG A 126 12.96 18.70 0.17
C ARG A 126 12.46 17.27 0.32
N PHE A 127 11.17 17.12 0.51
CA PHE A 127 10.54 15.81 0.62
C PHE A 127 10.06 15.31 -0.74
N VAL A 128 10.17 14.01 -0.98
CA VAL A 128 9.51 13.36 -2.11
C VAL A 128 8.55 12.29 -1.59
N ILE A 129 7.34 12.33 -2.10
CA ILE A 129 6.25 11.41 -1.77
C ILE A 129 5.77 10.71 -3.04
N ASN A 130 5.35 9.45 -2.93
CA ASN A 130 4.77 8.74 -4.07
C ASN A 130 3.36 9.23 -4.41
N SER A 131 2.52 9.50 -3.42
CA SER A 131 1.22 10.17 -3.59
C SER A 131 0.80 10.90 -2.32
N ALA A 132 -0.11 11.86 -2.45
CA ALA A 132 -0.62 12.63 -1.32
C ALA A 132 -1.49 11.80 -0.35
N SER A 133 -2.15 10.75 -0.82
CA SER A 133 -2.94 9.82 -0.02
C SER A 133 -2.14 8.67 0.57
N SER A 134 -0.87 8.51 0.18
CA SER A 134 -0.05 7.39 0.65
C SER A 134 0.18 7.42 2.16
N ARG A 135 -0.16 6.33 2.84
CA ARG A 135 0.21 6.15 4.25
C ARG A 135 1.71 5.93 4.40
N SER A 136 2.29 5.06 3.56
CA SER A 136 3.71 4.69 3.64
C SER A 136 4.65 5.75 3.09
N GLY A 137 4.31 6.40 1.98
CA GLY A 137 5.22 7.35 1.32
C GLY A 137 5.03 8.80 1.74
N CYS A 138 3.84 9.18 2.20
CA CYS A 138 3.53 10.56 2.56
C CYS A 138 3.36 10.72 4.07
N THR A 139 2.33 10.12 4.65
CA THR A 139 2.01 10.30 6.07
C THR A 139 3.18 9.88 6.97
N ALA A 140 3.78 8.72 6.69
CA ALA A 140 4.93 8.21 7.44
C ALA A 140 6.12 9.17 7.45
N LEU A 141 6.42 9.80 6.30
CA LEU A 141 7.50 10.78 6.20
C LEU A 141 7.24 12.02 7.05
N PHE A 142 6.04 12.58 6.95
CA PHE A 142 5.69 13.80 7.70
C PHE A 142 5.60 13.56 9.21
N GLU A 143 5.06 12.43 9.66
CA GLU A 143 5.02 12.06 11.08
C GLU A 143 6.44 11.91 11.65
N TRP A 144 7.30 11.19 10.92
CA TRP A 144 8.68 11.01 11.34
C TRP A 144 9.46 12.32 11.36
N ALA A 145 9.31 13.15 10.32
CA ALA A 145 9.97 14.44 10.23
C ALA A 145 9.53 15.38 11.37
N GLY A 146 8.24 15.41 11.68
CA GLY A 146 7.69 16.18 12.78
C GLY A 146 8.28 15.77 14.14
N THR A 147 8.34 14.46 14.41
CA THR A 147 8.95 13.91 15.62
C THR A 147 10.45 14.27 15.72
N ASN A 148 11.16 14.27 14.60
CA ASN A 148 12.58 14.58 14.53
C ASN A 148 12.89 16.07 14.34
N ARG A 149 11.86 16.92 14.29
CA ARG A 149 11.97 18.38 14.10
C ARG A 149 12.71 18.76 12.81
N ILE A 150 12.41 18.04 11.74
CA ILE A 150 12.92 18.34 10.40
C ILE A 150 11.81 19.07 9.64
N GLY A 151 12.09 20.30 9.26
CA GLY A 151 11.17 21.09 8.46
C GLY A 151 11.17 20.69 6.98
N CYS A 152 10.05 20.93 6.34
CA CYS A 152 9.86 20.68 4.93
C CYS A 152 9.77 22.01 4.17
N ASP A 153 10.74 22.29 3.31
CA ASP A 153 10.72 23.44 2.41
C ASP A 153 9.86 23.18 1.18
N LYS A 154 10.01 21.99 0.59
CA LYS A 154 9.33 21.63 -0.66
C LYS A 154 8.88 20.18 -0.65
N VAL A 155 7.68 19.93 -1.17
CA VAL A 155 7.16 18.57 -1.41
C VAL A 155 7.13 18.31 -2.92
N LEU A 156 7.71 17.18 -3.32
CA LEU A 156 7.74 16.69 -4.69
C LEU A 156 6.89 15.43 -4.79
N LEU A 157 6.22 15.26 -5.93
CA LEU A 157 5.40 14.08 -6.22
C LEU A 157 6.14 13.20 -7.23
N SER A 158 6.38 11.94 -6.89
CA SER A 158 7.10 11.01 -7.77
C SER A 158 6.18 10.02 -8.49
N GLY A 159 5.05 9.64 -7.90
CA GLY A 159 4.16 8.62 -8.43
C GLY A 159 4.38 7.24 -7.83
N ALA A 160 5.63 6.82 -7.58
CA ALA A 160 5.97 5.51 -7.05
C ALA A 160 7.15 5.54 -6.08
N HIS A 161 7.30 4.52 -5.24
CA HIS A 161 8.45 4.38 -4.35
C HIS A 161 9.78 4.26 -5.12
N ALA A 162 9.79 3.55 -6.24
CA ALA A 162 10.96 3.44 -7.10
C ALA A 162 11.42 4.81 -7.61
N ASP A 163 10.49 5.64 -8.09
CA ASP A 163 10.77 6.98 -8.56
C ASP A 163 11.20 7.91 -7.43
N SER A 164 10.67 7.73 -6.21
CA SER A 164 11.15 8.47 -5.04
C SER A 164 12.64 8.23 -4.79
N LEU A 165 13.11 6.98 -4.93
CA LEU A 165 14.53 6.64 -4.81
C LEU A 165 15.37 7.32 -5.91
N ASP A 166 14.86 7.44 -7.12
CA ASP A 166 15.54 8.13 -8.20
C ASP A 166 15.65 9.65 -7.96
N TYR A 167 14.63 10.27 -7.38
CA TYR A 167 14.69 11.67 -6.96
C TYR A 167 15.79 11.92 -5.93
N LEU A 168 15.94 11.00 -4.96
CA LEU A 168 17.02 11.07 -3.97
C LEU A 168 18.40 10.93 -4.61
N ARG A 169 18.59 9.93 -5.50
CA ARG A 169 19.89 9.70 -6.19
C ARG A 169 20.30 10.90 -7.03
N ARG A 170 19.35 11.55 -7.67
CA ARG A 170 19.59 12.74 -8.50
C ARG A 170 19.77 14.02 -7.68
N GLY A 171 19.65 13.94 -6.34
CA GLY A 171 19.72 15.12 -5.49
C GLY A 171 18.58 16.12 -5.67
N VAL A 172 17.46 15.70 -6.30
CA VAL A 172 16.26 16.54 -6.50
C VAL A 172 15.47 16.64 -5.20
N ALA A 173 15.47 15.57 -4.40
CA ALA A 173 14.89 15.50 -3.07
C ALA A 173 15.94 15.07 -2.03
N ASP A 174 15.60 15.26 -0.77
CA ASP A 174 16.49 14.97 0.36
C ASP A 174 15.99 13.78 1.19
N LEU A 175 14.68 13.66 1.37
CA LEU A 175 14.04 12.64 2.19
C LEU A 175 12.85 11.99 1.47
N ALA A 176 12.70 10.68 1.67
CA ALA A 176 11.53 9.91 1.29
C ALA A 176 11.16 8.91 2.39
N ALA A 177 9.92 8.42 2.34
CA ALA A 177 9.52 7.22 3.08
C ALA A 177 9.18 6.12 2.08
N ILE A 178 9.70 4.93 2.34
CA ILE A 178 9.54 3.74 1.48
C ILE A 178 8.93 2.62 2.32
N ASP A 179 7.85 2.06 1.84
CA ASP A 179 7.22 0.89 2.43
C ASP A 179 8.25 -0.23 2.69
N ALA A 180 8.30 -0.75 3.91
CA ALA A 180 9.32 -1.71 4.31
C ALA A 180 9.16 -3.07 3.59
N HIS A 181 7.93 -3.47 3.26
CA HIS A 181 7.68 -4.69 2.48
C HIS A 181 8.12 -4.53 1.01
N SER A 182 8.00 -3.31 0.46
CA SER A 182 8.50 -3.00 -0.89
C SER A 182 10.02 -2.88 -0.96
N TRP A 183 10.66 -2.49 0.13
CA TRP A 183 12.09 -2.15 0.16
C TRP A 183 13.02 -3.19 -0.47
N PRO A 184 12.92 -4.52 -0.15
CA PRO A 184 13.80 -5.53 -0.73
C PRO A 184 13.58 -5.76 -2.24
N LEU A 185 12.46 -5.27 -2.78
CA LEU A 185 12.09 -5.40 -4.20
C LEU A 185 12.60 -4.21 -5.04
N LEU A 186 13.09 -3.17 -4.40
CA LEU A 186 13.51 -1.93 -5.04
C LEU A 186 15.04 -1.85 -5.14
N ASN A 187 15.51 -1.11 -6.14
CA ASN A 187 16.93 -0.80 -6.23
C ASN A 187 17.31 0.25 -5.19
N SER A 188 17.93 -0.17 -4.10
CA SER A 188 18.35 0.70 -2.99
C SER A 188 19.80 1.21 -3.09
N ARG A 189 20.51 0.95 -4.20
CA ARG A 189 21.92 1.38 -4.36
C ARG A 189 22.05 2.89 -4.22
N GLY A 190 22.99 3.34 -3.39
CA GLY A 190 23.24 4.76 -3.14
C GLY A 190 22.20 5.44 -2.24
N ILE A 191 21.36 4.65 -1.57
CA ILE A 191 20.35 5.13 -0.61
C ILE A 191 20.66 4.54 0.77
N THR A 192 20.52 5.34 1.80
CA THR A 192 20.72 4.96 3.20
C THR A 192 19.42 5.08 3.97
N ILE A 193 19.12 4.08 4.79
CA ILE A 193 18.03 4.13 5.77
C ILE A 193 18.50 4.99 6.95
N ILE A 194 17.77 6.06 7.24
CA ILE A 194 18.08 7.00 8.32
C ILE A 194 17.07 6.94 9.46
N GLY A 195 15.99 6.18 9.30
CA GLY A 195 14.98 6.02 10.32
C GLY A 195 13.89 5.03 9.94
N ARG A 196 12.95 4.87 10.86
CA ARG A 196 11.75 4.04 10.69
C ARG A 196 10.54 4.84 11.16
N SER A 197 9.43 4.74 10.44
CA SER A 197 8.15 5.32 10.87
C SER A 197 7.52 4.55 12.03
N THR A 198 6.50 5.11 12.63
CA THR A 198 5.55 4.36 13.45
C THR A 198 4.87 3.28 12.62
N GLU A 199 4.41 2.22 13.29
CA GLU A 199 3.61 1.18 12.66
C GLU A 199 2.21 1.70 12.29
N ALA A 200 1.64 1.14 11.24
CA ALA A 200 0.30 1.44 10.76
C ALA A 200 -0.37 0.16 10.26
N PRO A 201 -1.71 0.08 10.23
CA PRO A 201 -2.40 -1.05 9.65
C PRO A 201 -1.99 -1.27 8.20
N THR A 202 -1.70 -2.53 7.84
CA THR A 202 -1.37 -2.91 6.46
C THR A 202 -2.52 -2.59 5.52
N PRO A 203 -2.24 -2.27 4.24
CA PRO A 203 -3.26 -2.01 3.23
C PRO A 203 -4.27 -3.15 3.16
N PRO A 204 -5.60 -2.87 3.27
CA PRO A 204 -6.60 -3.92 3.33
C PRO A 204 -6.87 -4.55 1.98
N PHE A 205 -7.28 -5.81 1.99
CA PHE A 205 -8.10 -6.38 0.95
C PHE A 205 -9.50 -5.77 1.01
N VAL A 206 -10.01 -5.36 -0.12
CA VAL A 206 -11.31 -4.71 -0.25
C VAL A 206 -12.15 -5.39 -1.33
N MET A 207 -13.46 -5.27 -1.20
CA MET A 207 -14.44 -5.67 -2.21
C MET A 207 -15.51 -4.60 -2.34
N HIS A 208 -16.27 -4.60 -3.42
CA HIS A 208 -17.42 -3.71 -3.50
C HIS A 208 -18.58 -4.25 -2.65
N ARG A 209 -19.32 -3.37 -1.97
CA ARG A 209 -20.46 -3.74 -1.10
C ARG A 209 -21.57 -4.51 -1.84
N SER A 210 -21.67 -4.34 -3.16
CA SER A 210 -22.63 -5.05 -4.03
C SER A 210 -22.05 -6.33 -4.62
N SER A 211 -20.89 -6.81 -4.14
CA SER A 211 -20.30 -8.04 -4.64
C SER A 211 -21.27 -9.22 -4.54
N ALA A 212 -21.19 -10.13 -5.50
CA ALA A 212 -22.03 -11.33 -5.55
C ALA A 212 -21.77 -12.32 -4.40
N ILE A 213 -20.62 -12.21 -3.73
CA ILE A 213 -20.24 -13.05 -2.58
C ILE A 213 -20.12 -12.20 -1.31
N SER A 214 -20.29 -12.86 -0.15
CA SER A 214 -20.15 -12.19 1.14
C SER A 214 -18.68 -11.93 1.51
N ALA A 215 -18.48 -10.97 2.39
CA ALA A 215 -17.15 -10.69 2.95
C ALA A 215 -16.59 -11.89 3.75
N GLU A 216 -17.47 -12.67 4.39
CA GLU A 216 -17.12 -13.89 5.13
C GLU A 216 -16.54 -14.94 4.18
N LEU A 217 -17.25 -15.21 3.07
CA LEU A 217 -16.81 -16.19 2.07
C LEU A 217 -15.45 -15.78 1.47
N MET A 218 -15.27 -14.49 1.14
CA MET A 218 -14.00 -14.01 0.63
C MET A 218 -12.87 -14.15 1.66
N ARG A 219 -13.13 -13.87 2.93
CA ARG A 219 -12.11 -14.06 3.99
C ARG A 219 -11.72 -15.51 4.16
N GLU A 220 -12.70 -16.43 4.13
CA GLU A 220 -12.44 -17.87 4.22
C GLU A 220 -11.59 -18.34 3.03
N ALA A 221 -11.94 -17.91 1.82
CA ALA A 221 -11.13 -18.20 0.63
C ALA A 221 -9.71 -17.62 0.70
N LEU A 222 -9.55 -16.39 1.20
CA LEU A 222 -8.24 -15.79 1.42
C LEU A 222 -7.40 -16.59 2.43
N LEU A 223 -8.00 -17.05 3.53
CA LEU A 223 -7.30 -17.90 4.50
C LEU A 223 -6.82 -19.21 3.88
N GLY A 224 -7.67 -19.90 3.12
CA GLY A 224 -7.31 -21.13 2.41
C GLY A 224 -6.20 -20.89 1.38
N ALA A 225 -6.29 -19.81 0.60
CA ALA A 225 -5.28 -19.46 -0.40
C ALA A 225 -3.93 -19.09 0.25
N ILE A 226 -3.94 -18.37 1.37
CA ILE A 226 -2.72 -17.98 2.08
C ILE A 226 -2.02 -19.23 2.67
N GLN A 227 -2.76 -20.17 3.22
CA GLN A 227 -2.18 -21.42 3.72
C GLN A 227 -1.44 -22.20 2.62
N GLN A 228 -1.91 -22.13 1.38
CA GLN A 228 -1.32 -22.86 0.26
C GLN A 228 -0.23 -22.07 -0.48
N ALA A 229 -0.40 -20.78 -0.66
CA ALA A 229 0.42 -19.96 -1.55
C ALA A 229 0.91 -18.63 -0.94
N GLY A 230 0.53 -18.30 0.29
CA GLY A 230 0.85 -17.02 0.92
C GLY A 230 2.36 -16.79 1.10
N ALA A 231 3.13 -17.84 1.40
CA ALA A 231 4.58 -17.75 1.57
C ALA A 231 5.30 -17.20 0.34
N ALA A 232 4.79 -17.46 -0.87
CA ALA A 232 5.39 -16.98 -2.12
C ALA A 232 5.32 -15.45 -2.26
N ILE A 233 4.35 -14.82 -1.59
CA ILE A 233 4.10 -13.37 -1.59
C ILE A 233 4.31 -12.75 -0.20
N ASN A 234 4.99 -13.47 0.71
CA ASN A 234 5.30 -13.06 2.08
C ASN A 234 4.07 -12.70 2.94
N ILE A 235 2.91 -13.30 2.68
CA ILE A 235 1.72 -13.17 3.52
C ILE A 235 1.53 -14.45 4.31
N GLU A 236 1.59 -14.38 5.65
CA GLU A 236 1.47 -15.53 6.55
C GLU A 236 0.03 -15.75 7.05
N ALA A 237 -0.73 -14.65 7.15
CA ALA A 237 -2.10 -14.67 7.64
C ALA A 237 -2.86 -13.45 7.17
N VAL A 238 -4.17 -13.42 7.45
CA VAL A 238 -4.99 -12.21 7.38
C VAL A 238 -5.73 -12.00 8.69
N ILE A 239 -5.95 -10.73 9.02
CA ILE A 239 -6.72 -10.29 10.17
C ILE A 239 -7.97 -9.57 9.66
N SER A 240 -9.15 -9.89 10.20
CA SER A 240 -10.39 -9.17 9.89
C SER A 240 -10.20 -7.68 10.17
N THR A 241 -10.76 -6.83 9.32
CA THR A 241 -10.63 -5.37 9.45
C THR A 241 -11.88 -4.65 8.96
N ASP A 242 -11.99 -3.39 9.34
CA ASP A 242 -13.08 -2.50 8.98
C ASP A 242 -12.57 -1.08 8.66
N ARG A 243 -13.46 -0.19 8.24
CA ARG A 243 -13.10 1.22 7.97
C ARG A 243 -12.60 1.96 9.21
N GLN A 244 -13.08 1.59 10.41
CA GLN A 244 -12.69 2.26 11.64
C GLN A 244 -11.19 2.09 11.92
N THR A 245 -10.63 0.95 11.57
CA THR A 245 -9.19 0.66 11.66
C THR A 245 -8.33 1.67 10.89
N TYR A 246 -8.87 2.29 9.82
CA TYR A 246 -8.14 3.19 8.92
C TYR A 246 -8.56 4.66 9.06
N GLN A 247 -9.26 5.03 10.12
CA GLN A 247 -9.70 6.41 10.29
C GLN A 247 -8.54 7.39 10.11
N PRO A 248 -8.77 8.48 9.36
CA PRO A 248 -7.73 9.46 9.08
C PRO A 248 -7.20 10.07 10.38
N ILE A 249 -5.90 10.02 10.57
CA ILE A 249 -5.21 10.79 11.60
C ILE A 249 -5.22 12.26 11.16
N PRO A 250 -5.48 13.22 12.08
CA PRO A 250 -5.35 14.62 11.75
C PRO A 250 -3.98 14.93 11.14
N ALA A 251 -3.99 15.51 9.95
CA ALA A 251 -2.78 15.70 9.16
C ALA A 251 -2.57 17.20 8.83
N PRO A 252 -2.04 18.00 9.77
CA PRO A 252 -1.84 19.45 9.59
C PRO A 252 -0.89 19.77 8.42
N TRP A 253 -0.05 18.84 8.03
CA TRP A 253 0.87 18.96 6.89
C TRP A 253 0.17 18.88 5.51
N ARG A 254 -1.10 18.44 5.44
CA ARG A 254 -1.85 18.35 4.17
C ARG A 254 -1.94 19.67 3.43
N THR A 255 -1.93 20.79 4.13
CA THR A 255 -1.93 22.13 3.52
C THR A 255 -0.62 22.45 2.77
N ARG A 256 0.44 21.68 3.00
CA ARG A 256 1.73 21.83 2.32
C ARG A 256 1.87 20.96 1.07
N LEU A 257 0.87 20.13 0.78
CA LEU A 257 0.91 19.26 -0.40
C LEU A 257 0.66 20.07 -1.67
N PRO A 258 1.28 19.69 -2.81
CA PRO A 258 1.02 20.32 -4.09
C PRO A 258 -0.47 20.28 -4.46
N VAL A 259 -1.01 21.37 -4.98
CA VAL A 259 -2.37 21.42 -5.51
C VAL A 259 -2.47 20.46 -6.69
N GLY A 260 -3.44 19.55 -6.68
CA GLY A 260 -3.62 18.52 -7.72
C GLY A 260 -2.97 17.16 -7.40
N ALA A 261 -2.30 17.01 -6.26
CA ALA A 261 -1.72 15.75 -5.81
C ALA A 261 -2.77 14.73 -5.29
N SER A 262 -4.04 14.90 -5.65
CA SER A 262 -5.11 13.99 -5.27
C SER A 262 -5.02 12.70 -6.07
N SER A 263 -4.84 11.62 -5.32
CA SER A 263 -5.08 10.22 -5.65
C SER A 263 -4.54 9.70 -6.99
N CYS A 264 -3.45 8.95 -6.92
CA CYS A 264 -3.29 7.66 -7.59
C CYS A 264 -2.04 7.01 -7.03
N CYS A 265 -2.22 6.01 -6.16
CA CYS A 265 -1.19 5.03 -5.94
C CYS A 265 -1.23 4.06 -7.13
N VAL A 266 -0.18 3.98 -7.91
CA VAL A 266 0.16 2.83 -8.73
C VAL A 266 1.49 2.31 -8.23
#